data_a9c02c341b50a8292efcc9faa08d19e5
#
_entry.id   a9c02c341b50a8292efcc9faa08d19e5
#
_cell.length_a   1.000
_cell.length_b   1.000
_cell.length_c   1.000
_cell.angle_alpha   90.00
_cell.angle_beta   90.00
_cell.angle_gamma   90.00
#
_symmetry.space_group_name_H-M   'P 1'
#
loop_
_entity.id
_entity.type
_entity.pdbx_description
1 polymer ?
#
loop_
_entity_poly.entity_id
_entity_poly.type
_entity_poly.pdbx_seq_one_letter_code
_entity_poly.pdbx_strand_id
1 'polypeptide(L)'
;MQLTDLHLGPRLGDARWVRFDALLASLPRLVGDFDRLVLSGDLAKRGQLVVYEALRARLEPWLPKVRLIPGNHDSSRAVRQVFADRLLALAPAANFLEDLGGVRLIGLDSSRPWRISGALGPEQLTWLSGALEASPPALVFLHHPPVRVGTWWLDKDRLRDGGALAKVLRDRGVLGLFCGHVHQEWAGQLGSVPVWTTPSTAYQFKPGSLIPQRERKDPGLRLIEVAQGALRTAVLRHSQ
;
A
#
# COMPACT_ATOMS: atom_id res chain seq x y z
N MET A 1 1.55 -10.18 3.35
CA MET A 1 2.65 -9.20 3.41
C MET A 1 2.37 -7.99 2.55
N GLN A 2 3.09 -6.87 2.78
CA GLN A 2 2.94 -5.62 2.04
C GLN A 2 4.28 -5.16 1.47
N LEU A 3 4.29 -4.78 0.19
CA LEU A 3 5.32 -3.99 -0.47
C LEU A 3 4.72 -2.64 -0.90
N THR A 4 5.53 -1.60 -0.96
CA THR A 4 5.08 -0.27 -1.35
C THR A 4 6.20 0.53 -1.99
N ASP A 5 5.86 1.57 -2.75
CA ASP A 5 6.80 2.56 -3.26
C ASP A 5 7.92 1.91 -4.09
N LEU A 6 7.53 1.09 -5.08
CA LEU A 6 8.45 0.41 -6.00
C LEU A 6 9.14 1.41 -6.94
N HIS A 7 8.44 2.46 -7.35
CA HIS A 7 8.91 3.49 -8.28
C HIS A 7 9.62 2.96 -9.53
N LEU A 8 9.09 1.88 -10.09
CA LEU A 8 9.66 1.23 -11.27
C LEU A 8 9.63 2.17 -12.48
N GLY A 9 10.69 2.20 -13.24
CA GLY A 9 10.84 3.04 -14.41
C GLY A 9 10.64 2.30 -15.73
N PRO A 10 10.55 3.01 -16.87
CA PRO A 10 10.33 2.38 -18.18
C PRO A 10 11.55 1.63 -18.71
N ARG A 11 12.73 1.82 -18.13
CA ARG A 11 13.94 1.04 -18.46
C ARG A 11 13.94 -0.24 -17.63
N LEU A 12 13.50 -1.34 -18.23
CA LEU A 12 13.25 -2.63 -17.55
C LEU A 12 14.50 -3.29 -16.92
N GLY A 13 15.70 -2.82 -17.21
CA GLY A 13 16.96 -3.29 -16.62
C GLY A 13 17.61 -2.29 -15.66
N ASP A 14 16.93 -1.22 -15.27
CA ASP A 14 17.52 -0.27 -14.31
C ASP A 14 17.64 -0.86 -12.89
N ALA A 15 18.41 -0.21 -12.04
CA ALA A 15 18.70 -0.70 -10.69
C ALA A 15 17.46 -0.93 -9.81
N ARG A 16 16.29 -0.32 -10.13
CA ARG A 16 15.05 -0.58 -9.38
C ARG A 16 14.43 -1.91 -9.76
N TRP A 17 14.44 -2.23 -11.06
CA TRP A 17 13.99 -3.53 -11.55
C TRP A 17 14.87 -4.65 -11.03
N VAL A 18 16.20 -4.49 -11.13
CA VAL A 18 17.16 -5.48 -10.60
C VAL A 18 16.90 -5.74 -9.11
N ARG A 19 16.71 -4.70 -8.33
CA ARG A 19 16.39 -4.84 -6.90
C ARG A 19 15.04 -5.50 -6.65
N PHE A 20 14.03 -5.12 -7.42
CA PHE A 20 12.71 -5.71 -7.30
C PHE A 20 12.72 -7.19 -7.68
N ASP A 21 13.39 -7.56 -8.76
CA ASP A 21 13.55 -8.94 -9.20
C ASP A 21 14.31 -9.78 -8.14
N ALA A 22 15.39 -9.23 -7.55
CA ALA A 22 16.12 -9.87 -6.47
C ALA A 22 15.26 -10.04 -5.20
N LEU A 23 14.44 -9.05 -4.84
CA LEU A 23 13.50 -9.14 -3.74
C LEU A 23 12.46 -10.25 -4.00
N LEU A 24 11.82 -10.26 -5.16
CA LEU A 24 10.85 -11.31 -5.52
C LEU A 24 11.48 -12.72 -5.44
N ALA A 25 12.68 -12.90 -5.96
CA ALA A 25 13.39 -14.18 -5.91
C ALA A 25 13.73 -14.60 -4.46
N SER A 26 13.88 -13.65 -3.55
CA SER A 26 14.21 -13.92 -2.15
C SER A 26 12.97 -14.20 -1.27
N LEU A 27 11.76 -13.83 -1.69
CA LEU A 27 10.55 -13.96 -0.88
C LEU A 27 10.32 -15.35 -0.29
N PRO A 28 10.44 -16.46 -1.06
CA PRO A 28 10.20 -17.79 -0.49
C PRO A 28 11.14 -18.11 0.68
N ARG A 29 12.40 -17.63 0.60
CA ARG A 29 13.40 -17.85 1.65
C ARG A 29 13.21 -16.90 2.84
N LEU A 30 12.81 -15.64 2.58
CA LEU A 30 12.67 -14.62 3.62
C LEU A 30 11.41 -14.80 4.46
N VAL A 31 10.32 -15.21 3.85
CA VAL A 31 9.00 -15.21 4.49
C VAL A 31 8.27 -16.55 4.43
N GLY A 32 8.85 -17.55 3.72
CA GLY A 32 8.18 -18.83 3.48
C GLY A 32 6.93 -18.68 2.62
N ASP A 33 5.89 -19.47 2.93
CA ASP A 33 4.60 -19.32 2.26
C ASP A 33 3.81 -18.14 2.85
N PHE A 34 2.99 -17.53 2.01
CA PHE A 34 2.16 -16.38 2.36
C PHE A 34 0.83 -16.42 1.60
N ASP A 35 -0.22 -15.93 2.23
CA ASP A 35 -1.56 -15.91 1.64
C ASP A 35 -1.70 -14.82 0.60
N ARG A 36 -1.24 -13.60 0.90
CA ARG A 36 -1.39 -12.43 0.02
C ARG A 36 -0.15 -11.53 0.01
N LEU A 37 0.11 -11.01 -1.18
CA LEU A 37 1.07 -9.95 -1.45
C LEU A 37 0.29 -8.68 -1.84
N VAL A 38 0.29 -7.68 -0.96
CA VAL A 38 -0.35 -6.39 -1.22
C VAL A 38 0.69 -5.39 -1.67
N LEU A 39 0.49 -4.82 -2.87
CA LEU A 39 1.28 -3.71 -3.39
C LEU A 39 0.51 -2.41 -3.15
N SER A 40 0.95 -1.59 -2.20
CA SER A 40 0.17 -0.44 -1.71
C SER A 40 0.61 0.91 -2.28
N GLY A 41 0.76 0.97 -3.60
CA GLY A 41 0.93 2.21 -4.36
C GLY A 41 2.36 2.58 -4.71
N ASP A 42 2.47 3.60 -5.56
CA ASP A 42 3.71 4.06 -6.20
C ASP A 42 4.47 2.92 -6.88
N LEU A 43 3.70 2.12 -7.65
CA LEU A 43 4.19 0.97 -8.40
C LEU A 43 5.12 1.43 -9.51
N ALA A 44 4.69 2.45 -10.25
CA ALA A 44 5.43 3.06 -11.35
C ALA A 44 5.89 4.48 -10.99
N LYS A 45 7.04 4.91 -11.54
CA LYS A 45 7.57 6.26 -11.32
C LYS A 45 6.70 7.36 -11.92
N ARG A 46 5.99 7.10 -13.02
CA ARG A 46 5.20 8.07 -13.79
C ARG A 46 3.96 7.48 -14.45
N GLY A 47 3.40 6.42 -13.91
CA GLY A 47 2.13 5.84 -14.37
C GLY A 47 2.14 5.32 -15.82
N GLN A 48 3.29 4.88 -16.35
CA GLN A 48 3.42 4.43 -17.74
C GLN A 48 2.92 3.00 -17.91
N LEU A 49 2.08 2.74 -18.91
CA LEU A 49 1.45 1.44 -19.15
C LEU A 49 2.46 0.28 -19.25
N VAL A 50 3.54 0.48 -19.99
CA VAL A 50 4.60 -0.53 -20.17
C VAL A 50 5.23 -0.99 -18.85
N VAL A 51 5.25 -0.12 -17.83
CA VAL A 51 5.76 -0.47 -16.50
C VAL A 51 4.81 -1.44 -15.78
N TYR A 52 3.51 -1.21 -15.88
CA TYR A 52 2.51 -2.10 -15.27
C TYR A 52 2.44 -3.46 -15.98
N GLU A 53 2.56 -3.48 -17.31
CA GLU A 53 2.64 -4.72 -18.09
C GLU A 53 3.87 -5.55 -17.68
N ALA A 54 5.03 -4.89 -17.58
CA ALA A 54 6.26 -5.54 -17.14
C ALA A 54 6.19 -5.97 -15.66
N LEU A 55 5.54 -5.20 -14.80
CA LEU A 55 5.29 -5.58 -13.40
C LEU A 55 4.39 -6.81 -13.32
N ARG A 56 3.29 -6.83 -14.06
CA ARG A 56 2.37 -7.97 -14.12
C ARG A 56 3.09 -9.25 -14.55
N ALA A 57 3.92 -9.17 -15.60
CA ALA A 57 4.70 -10.31 -16.08
C ALA A 57 5.64 -10.86 -14.99
N ARG A 58 6.30 -10.01 -14.21
CA ARG A 58 7.16 -10.44 -13.10
C ARG A 58 6.40 -11.03 -11.92
N LEU A 59 5.17 -10.59 -11.72
CA LEU A 59 4.31 -11.09 -10.65
C LEU A 59 3.57 -12.38 -11.03
N GLU A 60 3.69 -12.85 -12.27
CA GLU A 60 2.95 -14.02 -12.78
C GLU A 60 2.96 -15.23 -11.82
N PRO A 61 4.10 -15.65 -11.23
CA PRO A 61 4.14 -16.78 -10.30
C PRO A 61 3.30 -16.58 -9.03
N TRP A 62 3.06 -15.33 -8.63
CA TRP A 62 2.31 -14.97 -7.43
C TRP A 62 0.98 -14.29 -7.74
N LEU A 63 0.63 -14.11 -9.02
CA LEU A 63 -0.51 -13.30 -9.43
C LEU A 63 -1.83 -13.65 -8.73
N PRO A 64 -2.16 -14.92 -8.47
CA PRO A 64 -3.37 -15.26 -7.70
C PRO A 64 -3.37 -14.69 -6.26
N LYS A 65 -2.19 -14.55 -5.66
CA LYS A 65 -2.00 -14.01 -4.32
C LYS A 65 -1.84 -12.47 -4.29
N VAL A 66 -1.69 -11.82 -5.45
CA VAL A 66 -1.44 -10.37 -5.55
C VAL A 66 -2.73 -9.58 -5.40
N ARG A 67 -2.67 -8.52 -4.58
CA ARG A 67 -3.65 -7.41 -4.53
C ARG A 67 -2.88 -6.11 -4.62
N LEU A 68 -3.48 -5.07 -5.20
CA LEU A 68 -2.76 -3.82 -5.39
C LEU A 68 -3.71 -2.62 -5.41
N ILE A 69 -3.17 -1.47 -5.05
CA ILE A 69 -3.80 -0.16 -5.18
C ILE A 69 -2.78 0.82 -5.77
N PRO A 70 -3.20 1.88 -6.45
CA PRO A 70 -2.30 2.92 -6.94
C PRO A 70 -1.86 3.89 -5.84
N GLY A 71 -0.72 4.56 -6.06
CA GLY A 71 -0.24 5.72 -5.33
C GLY A 71 -0.26 6.99 -6.18
N ASN A 72 0.33 8.08 -5.68
CA ASN A 72 0.30 9.37 -6.38
C ASN A 72 1.19 9.43 -7.64
N HIS A 73 2.15 8.54 -7.78
CA HIS A 73 2.96 8.39 -8.99
C HIS A 73 2.31 7.49 -10.05
N ASP A 74 1.23 6.81 -9.70
CA ASP A 74 0.56 5.87 -10.58
C ASP A 74 -0.54 6.52 -11.44
N SER A 75 -0.95 5.79 -12.47
CA SER A 75 -2.15 6.05 -13.24
C SER A 75 -3.20 5.02 -12.89
N SER A 76 -4.23 5.38 -12.11
CA SER A 76 -5.33 4.48 -11.75
C SER A 76 -6.00 3.87 -12.98
N ARG A 77 -6.07 4.62 -14.10
CA ARG A 77 -6.57 4.11 -15.38
C ARG A 77 -5.70 2.98 -15.92
N ALA A 78 -4.37 3.17 -15.96
CA ALA A 78 -3.45 2.15 -16.48
C ALA A 78 -3.37 0.94 -15.53
N VAL A 79 -3.42 1.15 -14.21
CA VAL A 79 -3.55 0.08 -13.22
C VAL A 79 -4.81 -0.74 -13.45
N ARG A 80 -5.97 -0.10 -13.63
CA ARG A 80 -7.22 -0.80 -13.98
C ARG A 80 -7.14 -1.56 -15.30
N GLN A 81 -6.47 -1.01 -16.30
CA GLN A 81 -6.31 -1.65 -17.60
C GLN A 81 -5.50 -2.96 -17.49
N VAL A 82 -4.40 -2.95 -16.74
CA VAL A 82 -3.49 -4.10 -16.66
C VAL A 82 -3.89 -5.11 -15.59
N PHE A 83 -4.48 -4.64 -14.48
CA PHE A 83 -4.81 -5.46 -13.31
C PHE A 83 -6.31 -5.52 -13.02
N ALA A 84 -7.16 -5.42 -14.05
CA ALA A 84 -8.62 -5.44 -13.88
C ALA A 84 -9.12 -6.65 -13.07
N ASP A 85 -8.50 -7.80 -13.25
CA ASP A 85 -8.78 -9.06 -12.57
C ASP A 85 -8.34 -9.11 -11.09
N ARG A 86 -7.63 -8.07 -10.62
CA ARG A 86 -7.18 -7.91 -9.23
C ARG A 86 -7.91 -6.80 -8.48
N LEU A 87 -8.82 -6.11 -9.15
CA LEU A 87 -9.58 -4.97 -8.66
C LEU A 87 -11.09 -5.25 -8.73
N LEU A 88 -11.86 -4.53 -7.92
CA LEU A 88 -13.30 -4.59 -7.99
C LEU A 88 -13.82 -3.79 -9.20
N ALA A 89 -14.55 -4.46 -10.08
CA ALA A 89 -15.07 -3.85 -11.32
C ALA A 89 -16.01 -2.67 -11.05
N LEU A 90 -16.87 -2.79 -10.04
CA LEU A 90 -17.91 -1.80 -9.70
C LEU A 90 -17.51 -0.86 -8.54
N ALA A 91 -16.27 -0.92 -8.07
CA ALA A 91 -15.81 0.02 -7.04
C ALA A 91 -15.61 1.42 -7.64
N PRO A 92 -15.85 2.50 -6.86
CA PRO A 92 -15.74 3.89 -7.32
C PRO A 92 -14.32 4.28 -7.74
N ALA A 93 -13.32 3.52 -7.28
CA ALA A 93 -11.91 3.72 -7.59
C ALA A 93 -11.18 2.37 -7.78
N ALA A 94 -9.85 2.37 -8.00
CA ALA A 94 -9.07 1.16 -8.17
C ALA A 94 -8.89 0.42 -6.82
N ASN A 95 -10.01 -0.03 -6.27
CA ASN A 95 -10.12 -0.69 -4.97
C ASN A 95 -10.11 -2.22 -5.13
N PHE A 96 -9.74 -2.91 -4.05
CA PHE A 96 -9.99 -4.34 -3.91
C PHE A 96 -10.68 -4.65 -2.58
N LEU A 97 -11.40 -5.76 -2.54
CA LEU A 97 -11.99 -6.34 -1.34
C LEU A 97 -11.91 -7.85 -1.45
N GLU A 98 -11.48 -8.50 -0.39
CA GLU A 98 -11.39 -9.95 -0.32
C GLU A 98 -11.58 -10.43 1.12
N ASP A 99 -12.38 -11.47 1.31
CA ASP A 99 -12.48 -12.19 2.57
C ASP A 99 -11.53 -13.41 2.53
N LEU A 100 -10.62 -13.48 3.49
CA LEU A 100 -9.56 -14.49 3.56
C LEU A 100 -9.38 -14.98 5.00
N GLY A 101 -9.64 -16.24 5.26
CA GLY A 101 -9.36 -16.85 6.57
C GLY A 101 -10.06 -16.16 7.74
N GLY A 102 -11.25 -15.61 7.54
CA GLY A 102 -11.99 -14.86 8.57
C GLY A 102 -11.53 -13.42 8.78
N VAL A 103 -10.72 -12.89 7.87
CA VAL A 103 -10.28 -11.49 7.84
C VAL A 103 -10.65 -10.86 6.51
N ARG A 104 -11.16 -9.64 6.53
CA ARG A 104 -11.43 -8.85 5.33
C ARG A 104 -10.24 -7.98 4.97
N LEU A 105 -9.74 -8.11 3.73
CA LEU A 105 -8.71 -7.24 3.16
C LEU A 105 -9.37 -6.20 2.27
N ILE A 106 -9.13 -4.93 2.54
CA ILE A 106 -9.69 -3.80 1.78
C ILE A 106 -8.55 -2.91 1.29
N GLY A 107 -8.46 -2.70 -0.01
CA GLY A 107 -7.55 -1.72 -0.61
C GLY A 107 -8.32 -0.51 -1.13
N LEU A 108 -7.87 0.69 -0.76
CA LEU A 108 -8.48 1.96 -1.12
C LEU A 108 -7.53 2.77 -2.01
N ASP A 109 -8.00 3.14 -3.19
CA ASP A 109 -7.28 4.06 -4.07
C ASP A 109 -7.39 5.49 -3.51
N SER A 110 -6.36 5.93 -2.84
CA SER A 110 -6.26 7.29 -2.31
C SER A 110 -5.56 8.26 -3.27
N SER A 111 -5.20 7.82 -4.47
CA SER A 111 -4.55 8.66 -5.47
C SER A 111 -5.49 9.70 -6.05
N ARG A 112 -4.92 10.81 -6.48
CA ARG A 112 -5.66 11.91 -7.11
C ARG A 112 -4.92 12.37 -8.37
N PRO A 113 -5.62 12.56 -9.48
CA PRO A 113 -4.99 13.05 -10.70
C PRO A 113 -4.18 14.34 -10.44
N TRP A 114 -2.91 14.33 -10.82
CA TRP A 114 -2.01 15.49 -10.73
C TRP A 114 -1.77 16.06 -9.32
N ARG A 115 -2.01 15.27 -8.28
CA ARG A 115 -1.77 15.67 -6.89
C ARG A 115 -0.86 14.68 -6.19
N ILE A 116 0.02 15.18 -5.33
CA ILE A 116 0.87 14.36 -4.46
C ILE A 116 0.07 13.88 -3.25
N SER A 117 -0.79 14.75 -2.69
CA SER A 117 -1.62 14.40 -1.54
C SER A 117 -2.81 13.53 -1.92
N GLY A 118 -3.17 12.59 -1.04
CA GLY A 118 -4.30 11.69 -1.24
C GLY A 118 -5.66 12.25 -0.82
N ALA A 119 -6.73 11.62 -1.30
CA ALA A 119 -8.09 11.72 -0.76
C ALA A 119 -8.91 10.51 -1.23
N LEU A 120 -9.89 10.09 -0.44
CA LEU A 120 -10.86 9.04 -0.79
C LEU A 120 -12.12 9.62 -1.43
N GLY A 121 -12.56 10.75 -0.92
CA GLY A 121 -13.82 11.37 -1.32
C GLY A 121 -15.07 10.65 -0.77
N PRO A 122 -16.24 11.28 -0.91
CA PRO A 122 -17.47 10.78 -0.29
C PRO A 122 -17.91 9.43 -0.84
N GLU A 123 -17.74 9.17 -2.12
CA GLU A 123 -18.15 7.92 -2.75
C GLU A 123 -17.38 6.71 -2.22
N GLN A 124 -16.05 6.82 -2.11
CA GLN A 124 -15.25 5.74 -1.54
C GLN A 124 -15.50 5.55 -0.04
N LEU A 125 -15.71 6.63 0.71
CA LEU A 125 -16.04 6.57 2.14
C LEU A 125 -17.40 5.90 2.36
N THR A 126 -18.40 6.17 1.52
CA THR A 126 -19.70 5.50 1.56
C THR A 126 -19.56 4.01 1.21
N TRP A 127 -18.81 3.70 0.14
CA TRP A 127 -18.53 2.33 -0.25
C TRP A 127 -17.80 1.56 0.88
N LEU A 128 -16.78 2.17 1.51
CA LEU A 128 -16.05 1.58 2.63
C LEU A 128 -16.97 1.33 3.83
N SER A 129 -17.87 2.26 4.14
CA SER A 129 -18.84 2.08 5.21
C SER A 129 -19.70 0.83 5.00
N GLY A 130 -20.22 0.64 3.78
CA GLY A 130 -20.96 -0.57 3.41
C GLY A 130 -20.09 -1.83 3.43
N ALA A 131 -18.85 -1.73 2.94
CA ALA A 131 -17.89 -2.84 2.95
C ALA A 131 -17.52 -3.31 4.37
N LEU A 132 -17.62 -2.44 5.37
CA LEU A 132 -17.36 -2.76 6.78
C LEU A 132 -18.63 -3.16 7.56
N GLU A 133 -19.77 -3.13 6.94
CA GLU A 133 -21.04 -3.53 7.58
C GLU A 133 -21.10 -5.04 7.72
N ALA A 134 -21.37 -5.53 8.95
CA ALA A 134 -21.38 -6.97 9.27
C ALA A 134 -20.15 -7.74 8.75
N SER A 135 -18.99 -7.08 8.62
CA SER A 135 -17.78 -7.72 8.11
C SER A 135 -17.03 -8.48 9.20
N PRO A 136 -16.23 -9.51 8.83
CA PRO A 136 -15.19 -10.00 9.72
C PRO A 136 -14.19 -8.88 10.04
N PRO A 137 -13.29 -9.07 11.04
CA PRO A 137 -12.22 -8.13 11.31
C PRO A 137 -11.46 -7.74 10.03
N ALA A 138 -11.15 -6.44 9.86
CA ALA A 138 -10.63 -5.94 8.59
C ALA A 138 -9.20 -5.38 8.68
N LEU A 139 -8.42 -5.60 7.64
CA LEU A 139 -7.17 -4.91 7.35
C LEU A 139 -7.39 -3.95 6.19
N VAL A 140 -7.05 -2.68 6.38
CA VAL A 140 -7.26 -1.64 5.36
C VAL A 140 -5.92 -1.16 4.84
N PHE A 141 -5.77 -1.14 3.51
CA PHE A 141 -4.59 -0.68 2.81
C PHE A 141 -4.91 0.59 2.02
N LEU A 142 -4.09 1.60 2.17
CA LEU A 142 -4.15 2.83 1.37
C LEU A 142 -2.74 3.40 1.20
N HIS A 143 -2.49 4.13 0.12
CA HIS A 143 -1.14 4.63 -0.13
C HIS A 143 -0.77 5.76 0.85
N HIS A 144 -1.62 6.79 0.97
CA HIS A 144 -1.33 7.99 1.77
C HIS A 144 -1.71 7.81 3.23
N PRO A 145 -0.79 8.03 4.20
CA PRO A 145 -1.13 7.97 5.62
C PRO A 145 -2.23 8.98 5.98
N PRO A 146 -3.24 8.58 6.79
CA PRO A 146 -4.31 9.50 7.20
C PRO A 146 -3.92 10.43 8.36
N VAL A 147 -2.74 10.25 8.91
CA VAL A 147 -2.19 10.97 10.07
C VAL A 147 -0.82 11.56 9.74
N ARG A 148 -0.34 12.44 10.60
CA ARG A 148 1.03 12.97 10.50
C ARG A 148 2.03 11.92 10.99
N VAL A 149 3.15 11.80 10.27
CA VAL A 149 4.25 10.89 10.61
C VAL A 149 5.44 11.62 11.25
N GLY A 150 5.35 12.94 11.43
CA GLY A 150 6.39 13.76 12.05
C GLY A 150 7.48 14.23 11.08
N THR A 151 7.27 14.08 9.77
CA THR A 151 8.13 14.67 8.73
C THR A 151 7.31 15.71 7.97
N TRP A 152 7.46 16.97 8.31
CA TRP A 152 6.50 18.02 7.96
C TRP A 152 6.20 18.16 6.47
N TRP A 153 7.19 17.98 5.60
CA TRP A 153 7.00 18.10 4.16
C TRP A 153 6.23 16.89 3.58
N LEU A 154 6.37 15.69 4.17
CA LEU A 154 5.52 14.53 3.86
C LEU A 154 4.12 14.68 4.47
N ASP A 155 4.03 15.26 5.65
CA ASP A 155 2.75 15.50 6.34
C ASP A 155 1.81 16.43 5.57
N LYS A 156 2.34 17.31 4.70
CA LYS A 156 1.54 18.15 3.79
C LYS A 156 0.81 17.32 2.73
N ASP A 157 1.42 16.22 2.32
CA ASP A 157 0.96 15.39 1.21
C ASP A 157 0.25 14.09 1.67
N ARG A 158 -0.09 14.01 2.97
CA ARG A 158 -0.89 12.92 3.52
C ARG A 158 -2.32 12.87 2.96
N LEU A 159 -3.11 11.90 3.39
CA LEU A 159 -4.55 11.82 3.12
C LEU A 159 -5.28 13.05 3.66
N ARG A 160 -6.06 13.73 2.84
CA ARG A 160 -6.73 14.99 3.21
C ARG A 160 -7.98 14.77 4.05
N ASP A 161 -8.71 13.71 3.78
CA ASP A 161 -9.97 13.36 4.43
C ASP A 161 -9.81 12.29 5.52
N GLY A 162 -8.63 12.22 6.15
CA GLY A 162 -8.36 11.30 7.25
C GLY A 162 -9.34 11.41 8.42
N GLY A 163 -9.86 12.61 8.71
CA GLY A 163 -10.90 12.80 9.73
C GLY A 163 -12.26 12.17 9.36
N ALA A 164 -12.63 12.18 8.08
CA ALA A 164 -13.81 11.50 7.58
C ALA A 164 -13.60 9.97 7.58
N LEU A 165 -12.40 9.51 7.18
CA LEU A 165 -12.03 8.10 7.29
C LEU A 165 -12.11 7.61 8.74
N ALA A 166 -11.61 8.38 9.72
CA ALA A 166 -11.69 8.02 11.14
C ALA A 166 -13.13 7.77 11.60
N LYS A 167 -14.09 8.59 11.12
CA LYS A 167 -15.52 8.41 11.44
C LYS A 167 -16.08 7.12 10.86
N VAL A 168 -15.70 6.76 9.64
CA VAL A 168 -16.15 5.53 8.98
C VAL A 168 -15.59 4.30 9.67
N LEU A 169 -14.34 4.35 10.17
CA LEU A 169 -13.67 3.19 10.79
C LEU A 169 -14.07 2.97 12.25
N ARG A 170 -14.71 3.96 12.90
CA ARG A 170 -15.04 3.87 14.31
C ARG A 170 -15.95 2.67 14.59
N ASP A 171 -15.52 1.83 15.53
CA ASP A 171 -16.27 0.66 16.02
C ASP A 171 -16.65 -0.37 14.93
N ARG A 172 -15.86 -0.42 13.84
CA ARG A 172 -16.10 -1.30 12.68
C ARG A 172 -15.17 -2.52 12.60
N GLY A 173 -14.50 -2.89 13.69
CA GLY A 173 -13.65 -4.08 13.73
C GLY A 173 -12.40 -4.00 12.84
N VAL A 174 -11.92 -2.79 12.52
CA VAL A 174 -10.69 -2.62 11.75
C VAL A 174 -9.49 -2.84 12.63
N LEU A 175 -8.72 -3.89 12.35
CA LEU A 175 -7.52 -4.27 13.09
C LEU A 175 -6.35 -3.33 12.83
N GLY A 176 -6.28 -2.74 11.63
CA GLY A 176 -5.20 -1.82 11.29
C GLY A 176 -5.26 -1.23 9.90
N LEU A 177 -4.57 -0.09 9.75
CA LEU A 177 -4.33 0.63 8.51
C LEU A 177 -2.87 0.48 8.10
N PHE A 178 -2.62 0.13 6.85
CA PHE A 178 -1.30 -0.07 6.29
C PHE A 178 -1.06 0.87 5.11
N CYS A 179 -0.03 1.72 5.23
CA CYS A 179 0.25 2.79 4.27
C CYS A 179 1.65 2.70 3.68
N GLY A 180 1.87 3.41 2.57
CA GLY A 180 3.16 3.69 1.95
C GLY A 180 3.49 5.18 1.99
N HIS A 181 3.91 5.73 0.82
CA HIS A 181 4.09 7.16 0.52
C HIS A 181 5.27 7.85 1.22
N VAL A 182 5.43 7.61 2.50
CA VAL A 182 6.43 8.34 3.31
C VAL A 182 7.82 7.69 3.27
N HIS A 183 7.95 6.49 2.70
CA HIS A 183 9.20 5.72 2.64
C HIS A 183 9.88 5.57 4.00
N GLN A 184 9.09 5.44 5.05
CA GLN A 184 9.56 5.33 6.43
C GLN A 184 8.80 4.21 7.15
N GLU A 185 9.47 3.54 8.05
CA GLU A 185 8.83 2.71 9.05
C GLU A 185 8.33 3.61 10.18
N TRP A 186 7.02 3.66 10.36
CA TRP A 186 6.38 4.46 11.38
C TRP A 186 5.12 3.76 11.89
N ALA A 187 4.75 4.03 13.13
CA ALA A 187 3.54 3.53 13.76
C ALA A 187 2.83 4.61 14.56
N GLY A 188 1.51 4.61 14.55
CA GLY A 188 0.66 5.52 15.31
C GLY A 188 -0.80 5.09 15.26
N GLN A 189 -1.74 6.02 15.35
CA GLN A 189 -3.17 5.72 15.43
C GLN A 189 -4.02 6.76 14.69
N LEU A 190 -5.14 6.29 14.12
CA LEU A 190 -6.25 7.11 13.63
C LEU A 190 -7.49 6.80 14.48
N GLY A 191 -7.76 7.65 15.49
CA GLY A 191 -8.73 7.29 16.53
C GLY A 191 -8.26 6.07 17.33
N SER A 192 -9.06 5.01 17.38
CA SER A 192 -8.71 3.73 18.00
C SER A 192 -7.99 2.76 17.06
N VAL A 193 -7.90 3.07 15.76
CA VAL A 193 -7.33 2.14 14.77
C VAL A 193 -5.82 2.34 14.63
N PRO A 194 -5.00 1.31 14.84
CA PRO A 194 -3.56 1.39 14.61
C PRO A 194 -3.23 1.67 13.15
N VAL A 195 -2.19 2.48 12.91
CA VAL A 195 -1.71 2.86 11.59
C VAL A 195 -0.21 2.56 11.48
N TRP A 196 0.17 1.89 10.42
CA TRP A 196 1.57 1.64 10.10
C TRP A 196 1.90 2.15 8.70
N THR A 197 3.07 2.78 8.57
CA THR A 197 3.68 3.00 7.26
C THR A 197 4.78 1.98 7.02
N THR A 198 4.85 1.48 5.80
CA THR A 198 5.83 0.49 5.37
C THR A 198 6.97 1.18 4.64
N PRO A 199 8.23 0.80 4.89
CA PRO A 199 9.36 1.33 4.14
C PRO A 199 9.26 0.99 2.65
N SER A 200 9.76 1.90 1.82
CA SER A 200 9.82 1.72 0.37
C SER A 200 10.73 0.56 -0.03
N THR A 201 10.41 -0.09 -1.13
CA THR A 201 11.30 -1.05 -1.78
C THR A 201 12.36 -0.37 -2.67
N ALA A 202 12.26 0.94 -2.91
CA ALA A 202 13.18 1.68 -3.78
C ALA A 202 14.24 2.47 -3.01
N TYR A 203 13.84 3.31 -2.08
CA TYR A 203 14.71 4.17 -1.26
C TYR A 203 13.95 4.71 -0.06
N GLN A 204 14.68 5.13 0.98
CA GLN A 204 14.08 5.67 2.20
C GLN A 204 14.26 7.18 2.28
N PHE A 205 13.32 7.85 2.98
CA PHE A 205 13.48 9.24 3.40
C PHE A 205 13.88 9.30 4.88
N LYS A 206 14.74 10.26 5.23
CA LYS A 206 15.18 10.50 6.59
C LYS A 206 14.02 11.05 7.44
N PRO A 207 13.62 10.35 8.52
CA PRO A 207 12.59 10.83 9.42
C PRO A 207 12.91 12.19 10.04
N GLY A 208 11.90 13.06 10.17
CA GLY A 208 12.03 14.37 10.80
C GLY A 208 12.87 15.38 10.01
N SER A 209 13.32 15.06 8.80
CA SER A 209 14.07 16.00 7.95
C SER A 209 13.21 17.20 7.54
N LEU A 210 13.82 18.39 7.50
CA LEU A 210 13.13 19.62 7.11
C LEU A 210 12.93 19.75 5.60
N ILE A 211 13.74 19.06 4.82
CA ILE A 211 13.70 19.00 3.34
C ILE A 211 13.76 17.55 2.88
N PRO A 212 13.37 17.23 1.64
CA PRO A 212 13.52 15.90 1.08
C PRO A 212 14.97 15.40 1.16
N GLN A 213 15.25 14.49 2.06
CA GLN A 213 16.56 13.90 2.27
C GLN A 213 16.43 12.38 2.29
N ARG A 214 17.24 11.70 1.47
CA ARG A 214 17.33 10.24 1.49
C ARG A 214 18.17 9.76 2.65
N GLU A 215 17.75 8.63 3.22
CA GLU A 215 18.51 7.88 4.22
C GLU A 215 19.15 6.65 3.56
N ARG A 216 20.38 6.33 3.96
CA ARG A 216 21.03 5.05 3.59
C ARG A 216 20.49 3.96 4.51
N LYS A 217 19.39 3.37 4.11
CA LYS A 217 18.74 2.28 4.82
C LYS A 217 18.18 1.31 3.79
N ASP A 218 18.31 0.03 4.06
CA ASP A 218 17.88 -1.02 3.14
C ASP A 218 16.40 -0.93 2.83
N PRO A 219 16.00 -1.32 1.62
CA PRO A 219 14.62 -1.55 1.25
C PRO A 219 13.92 -2.48 2.25
N GLY A 220 12.61 -2.34 2.36
CA GLY A 220 11.87 -3.16 3.30
C GLY A 220 10.52 -3.60 2.79
N LEU A 221 10.00 -4.61 3.46
CA LEU A 221 8.63 -5.09 3.33
C LEU A 221 8.00 -5.21 4.73
N ARG A 222 6.69 -5.25 4.81
CA ARG A 222 5.98 -5.50 6.07
C ARG A 222 5.32 -6.86 6.06
N LEU A 223 5.62 -7.67 7.06
CA LEU A 223 4.83 -8.85 7.40
C LEU A 223 3.61 -8.43 8.21
N ILE A 224 2.47 -9.06 7.92
CA ILE A 224 1.20 -8.84 8.58
C ILE A 224 0.60 -10.21 8.82
N GLU A 225 0.39 -10.54 10.06
CA GLU A 225 -0.17 -11.81 10.49
C GLU A 225 -1.41 -11.55 11.35
N VAL A 226 -2.49 -12.25 11.05
CA VAL A 226 -3.68 -12.28 11.91
C VAL A 226 -3.91 -13.72 12.34
N ALA A 227 -3.77 -13.98 13.62
CA ALA A 227 -3.97 -15.29 14.20
C ALA A 227 -4.84 -15.16 15.44
N GLN A 228 -5.89 -15.98 15.55
CA GLN A 228 -6.82 -15.97 16.69
C GLN A 228 -7.38 -14.57 17.03
N GLY A 229 -7.65 -13.75 16.01
CA GLY A 229 -8.15 -12.38 16.16
C GLY A 229 -7.08 -11.34 16.56
N ALA A 230 -5.84 -11.74 16.80
CA ALA A 230 -4.74 -10.84 17.12
C ALA A 230 -3.93 -10.48 15.87
N LEU A 231 -3.64 -9.18 15.71
CA LEU A 231 -2.79 -8.66 14.65
C LEU A 231 -1.35 -8.54 15.15
N ARG A 232 -0.41 -9.09 14.38
CA ARG A 232 1.03 -8.89 14.56
C ARG A 232 1.63 -8.34 13.27
N THR A 233 2.59 -7.45 13.38
CA THR A 233 3.29 -6.92 12.19
C THR A 233 4.73 -6.60 12.49
N ALA A 234 5.60 -6.86 11.51
CA ALA A 234 7.04 -6.58 11.57
C ALA A 234 7.54 -6.10 10.21
N VAL A 235 8.57 -5.27 10.21
CA VAL A 235 9.29 -4.88 9.00
C VAL A 235 10.50 -5.79 8.84
N LEU A 236 10.63 -6.38 7.65
CA LEU A 236 11.86 -7.05 7.22
C LEU A 236 12.62 -6.14 6.26
N ARG A 237 13.92 -6.00 6.48
CA ARG A 237 14.84 -5.29 5.60
C ARG A 237 15.59 -6.28 4.74
N HIS A 238 15.71 -5.97 3.46
CA HIS A 238 16.43 -6.79 2.49
C HIS A 238 17.73 -6.09 2.11
N SER A 239 18.83 -6.51 2.73
CA SER A 239 20.18 -6.10 2.33
C SER A 239 20.53 -6.73 0.99
N GLN A 240 21.09 -5.94 0.09
CA GLN A 240 21.53 -6.35 -1.26
C GLN A 240 22.99 -6.75 -1.25
#